data_858607fe72ce8aa19506767574da505c
#
_entry.id   858607fe72ce8aa19506767574da505c
#
_cell.length_a   1.000
_cell.length_b   1.000
_cell.length_c   1.000
_cell.angle_alpha   90.00
_cell.angle_beta   90.00
_cell.angle_gamma   90.00
#
_symmetry.space_group_name_H-M   'P 1'
#
loop_
_entity.id
_entity.type
_entity.pdbx_description
1 polymer ?
#
loop_
_entity_poly.entity_id
_entity_poly.type
_entity_poly.pdbx_seq_one_letter_code
_entity_poly.pdbx_strand_id
1 'polypeptide(L)'
;MRRWAHSGLAAAVMALVAACSLEASALDMPGPSVQEVLVKGTLLTLNDAVATENFTVFHAKLSKPFRDQFPPEKLKAVFQNLIDKHAVFDAVVAERMISDEEAKVDDKGVLKLKGHFETTPKRVKYELGFIQSEGAWKLSGVAVDIE
;
A
#
# COMPACT_ATOMS: atom_id res chain seq x y z
N MET A 1 72.91 -35.41 25.53
CA MET A 1 71.48 -35.60 25.57
C MET A 1 70.79 -34.25 25.50
N ARG A 2 70.24 -33.94 24.38
CA ARG A 2 69.53 -32.68 24.21
C ARG A 2 68.11 -33.02 23.82
N ARG A 3 67.14 -32.66 24.66
CA ARG A 3 65.75 -32.74 24.35
C ARG A 3 65.35 -31.43 23.65
N TRP A 4 64.91 -31.54 22.44
CA TRP A 4 64.28 -30.43 21.71
C TRP A 4 62.79 -30.52 21.91
N ALA A 5 62.26 -29.52 22.60
CA ALA A 5 60.81 -29.32 22.68
C ALA A 5 60.37 -28.58 21.45
N HIS A 6 59.62 -29.22 20.60
CA HIS A 6 58.94 -28.52 19.52
C HIS A 6 57.60 -28.01 20.04
N SER A 7 57.55 -26.72 20.27
CA SER A 7 56.31 -26.00 20.52
C SER A 7 55.50 -25.94 19.22
N GLY A 8 54.45 -26.77 19.15
CA GLY A 8 53.47 -26.68 18.08
C GLY A 8 52.61 -25.47 18.29
N LEU A 9 52.76 -24.47 17.40
CA LEU A 9 51.78 -23.40 17.26
C LEU A 9 50.55 -23.99 16.60
N ALA A 10 49.50 -24.24 17.37
CA ALA A 10 48.17 -24.48 16.83
C ALA A 10 47.57 -23.13 16.42
N ALA A 11 47.61 -22.83 15.13
CA ALA A 11 46.87 -21.70 14.57
C ALA A 11 45.39 -22.05 14.58
N ALA A 12 44.67 -21.54 15.55
CA ALA A 12 43.21 -21.57 15.55
C ALA A 12 42.69 -20.60 14.48
N VAL A 13 42.34 -21.13 13.32
CA VAL A 13 41.57 -20.40 12.33
C VAL A 13 40.15 -20.28 12.85
N MET A 14 39.85 -19.14 13.48
CA MET A 14 38.47 -18.76 13.74
C MET A 14 37.83 -18.39 12.39
N ALA A 15 37.09 -19.29 11.82
CA ALA A 15 36.18 -18.99 10.74
C ALA A 15 35.04 -18.13 11.31
N LEU A 16 35.13 -16.84 11.09
CA LEU A 16 34.05 -15.90 11.37
C LEU A 16 32.96 -16.17 10.32
N VAL A 17 32.01 -17.05 10.66
CA VAL A 17 30.78 -17.21 9.91
C VAL A 17 29.98 -15.94 10.19
N ALA A 18 30.12 -14.95 9.31
CA ALA A 18 29.18 -13.84 9.24
C ALA A 18 27.84 -14.46 8.84
N ALA A 19 27.02 -14.74 9.83
CA ALA A 19 25.61 -15.00 9.62
C ALA A 19 25.02 -13.69 9.07
N CYS A 20 24.93 -13.58 7.74
CA CYS A 20 24.01 -12.64 7.11
C CYS A 20 22.62 -13.09 7.53
N SER A 21 22.17 -12.60 8.66
CA SER A 21 20.76 -12.56 8.96
C SER A 21 20.14 -11.66 7.91
N LEU A 22 19.57 -12.27 6.87
CA LEU A 22 18.54 -11.61 6.08
C LEU A 22 17.40 -11.36 7.05
N GLU A 23 17.50 -10.27 7.80
CA GLU A 23 16.34 -9.68 8.42
C GLU A 23 15.42 -9.35 7.23
N ALA A 24 14.37 -10.15 7.08
CA ALA A 24 13.24 -9.75 6.28
C ALA A 24 12.83 -8.40 6.86
N SER A 25 13.19 -7.31 6.17
CA SER A 25 12.77 -5.98 6.54
C SER A 25 11.26 -6.05 6.66
N ALA A 26 10.75 -6.00 7.89
CA ALA A 26 9.36 -5.70 8.10
C ALA A 26 9.09 -4.47 7.25
N LEU A 27 8.17 -4.58 6.27
CA LEU A 27 7.86 -3.48 5.38
C LEU A 27 7.53 -2.28 6.26
N ASP A 28 8.42 -1.29 6.27
CA ASP A 28 8.23 -0.11 7.08
C ASP A 28 6.92 0.55 6.68
N MET A 29 6.02 0.65 7.64
CA MET A 29 4.75 1.33 7.43
C MET A 29 5.03 2.77 7.02
N PRO A 30 4.43 3.26 5.93
CA PRO A 30 4.66 4.62 5.49
C PRO A 30 4.17 5.62 6.53
N GLY A 31 4.87 6.73 6.68
CA GLY A 31 4.48 7.79 7.60
C GLY A 31 3.15 8.45 7.22
N PRO A 32 2.54 9.22 8.16
CA PRO A 32 1.20 9.80 7.96
C PRO A 32 1.03 10.60 6.67
N SER A 33 2.02 11.40 6.30
CA SER A 33 1.98 12.18 5.05
C SER A 33 1.92 11.31 3.80
N VAL A 34 2.65 10.19 3.79
CA VAL A 34 2.61 9.24 2.67
C VAL A 34 1.27 8.51 2.64
N GLN A 35 0.72 8.14 3.80
CA GLN A 35 -0.62 7.56 3.90
C GLN A 35 -1.68 8.50 3.31
N GLU A 36 -1.62 9.79 3.65
CA GLU A 36 -2.54 10.79 3.09
C GLU A 36 -2.43 10.91 1.57
N VAL A 37 -1.21 10.91 1.03
CA VAL A 37 -0.97 10.92 -0.42
C VAL A 37 -1.55 9.66 -1.08
N LEU A 38 -1.38 8.48 -0.48
CA LEU A 38 -1.95 7.24 -0.99
C LEU A 38 -3.48 7.28 -1.03
N VAL A 39 -4.10 7.76 0.03
CA VAL A 39 -5.57 7.85 0.13
C VAL A 39 -6.12 8.89 -0.84
N LYS A 40 -5.66 10.14 -0.76
CA LYS A 40 -6.15 11.22 -1.63
C LYS A 40 -5.87 10.94 -3.10
N GLY A 41 -4.69 10.44 -3.43
CA GLY A 41 -4.32 10.07 -4.80
C GLY A 41 -5.23 8.97 -5.38
N THR A 42 -5.58 7.97 -4.57
CA THR A 42 -6.52 6.93 -4.97
C THR A 42 -7.92 7.49 -5.21
N LEU A 43 -8.44 8.29 -4.28
CA LEU A 43 -9.78 8.86 -4.39
C LEU A 43 -9.91 9.84 -5.56
N LEU A 44 -8.91 10.68 -5.81
CA LEU A 44 -8.91 11.59 -6.95
C LEU A 44 -8.88 10.83 -8.28
N THR A 45 -8.04 9.81 -8.40
CA THR A 45 -7.97 9.00 -9.61
C THR A 45 -9.27 8.22 -9.84
N LEU A 46 -9.90 7.73 -8.79
CA LEU A 46 -11.20 7.08 -8.87
C LEU A 46 -12.30 8.08 -9.25
N ASN A 47 -12.29 9.30 -8.68
CA ASN A 47 -13.22 10.36 -9.04
C ASN A 47 -13.17 10.67 -10.55
N ASP A 48 -11.95 10.82 -11.10
CA ASP A 48 -11.77 11.07 -12.53
C ASP A 48 -12.25 9.88 -13.38
N ALA A 49 -11.98 8.65 -12.94
CA ALA A 49 -12.46 7.46 -13.63
C ALA A 49 -13.98 7.36 -13.64
N VAL A 50 -14.64 7.68 -12.54
CA VAL A 50 -16.11 7.74 -12.43
C VAL A 50 -16.69 8.83 -13.31
N ALA A 51 -16.14 10.05 -13.25
CA ALA A 51 -16.61 11.20 -14.01
C ALA A 51 -16.47 11.03 -15.53
N THR A 52 -15.41 10.38 -15.97
CA THR A 52 -15.12 10.14 -17.39
C THR A 52 -15.60 8.76 -17.88
N GLU A 53 -16.05 7.90 -16.98
CA GLU A 53 -16.36 6.49 -17.23
C GLU A 53 -15.19 5.72 -17.89
N ASN A 54 -13.96 6.18 -17.62
CA ASN A 54 -12.73 5.62 -18.17
C ASN A 54 -11.79 5.21 -17.02
N PHE A 55 -11.63 3.91 -16.83
CA PHE A 55 -10.85 3.32 -15.75
C PHE A 55 -9.42 2.95 -16.14
N THR A 56 -8.94 3.37 -17.29
CA THR A 56 -7.59 3.01 -17.79
C THR A 56 -6.49 3.51 -16.87
N VAL A 57 -6.54 4.76 -16.44
CA VAL A 57 -5.52 5.35 -15.53
C VAL A 57 -5.65 4.78 -14.14
N PHE A 58 -6.86 4.62 -13.63
CA PHE A 58 -7.09 3.98 -12.33
C PHE A 58 -6.53 2.55 -12.31
N HIS A 59 -6.82 1.76 -13.35
CA HIS A 59 -6.28 0.42 -13.52
C HIS A 59 -4.76 0.39 -13.51
N ALA A 60 -4.10 1.30 -14.21
CA ALA A 60 -2.64 1.38 -14.27
C ALA A 60 -1.97 1.61 -12.91
N LYS A 61 -2.68 2.23 -11.95
CA LYS A 61 -2.20 2.49 -10.58
C LYS A 61 -2.41 1.35 -9.60
N LEU A 62 -3.15 0.31 -9.98
CA LEU A 62 -3.38 -0.86 -9.14
C LEU A 62 -2.10 -1.71 -8.98
N SER A 63 -2.05 -2.49 -7.92
CA SER A 63 -1.04 -3.53 -7.77
C SER A 63 -1.17 -4.56 -8.90
N LYS A 64 -0.06 -5.22 -9.24
CA LYS A 64 -0.07 -6.20 -10.33
C LYS A 64 -1.12 -7.30 -10.13
N PRO A 65 -1.24 -7.95 -8.96
CA PRO A 65 -2.29 -8.96 -8.76
C PRO A 65 -3.71 -8.41 -8.95
N PHE A 66 -3.96 -7.18 -8.55
CA PHE A 66 -5.27 -6.56 -8.70
C PHE A 66 -5.57 -6.21 -10.16
N ARG A 67 -4.58 -5.65 -10.88
CA ARG A 67 -4.70 -5.39 -12.34
C ARG A 67 -5.04 -6.65 -13.12
N ASP A 68 -4.38 -7.75 -12.80
CA ASP A 68 -4.54 -9.02 -13.51
C ASP A 68 -5.96 -9.59 -13.34
N GLN A 69 -6.62 -9.31 -12.22
CA GLN A 69 -7.97 -9.79 -11.92
C GLN A 69 -9.08 -8.85 -12.40
N PHE A 70 -8.79 -7.55 -12.50
CA PHE A 70 -9.78 -6.51 -12.76
C PHE A 70 -9.36 -5.61 -13.93
N PRO A 71 -9.63 -6.02 -15.18
CA PRO A 71 -9.43 -5.15 -16.34
C PRO A 71 -10.33 -3.90 -16.25
N PRO A 72 -10.05 -2.83 -17.02
CA PRO A 72 -10.77 -1.56 -16.90
C PRO A 72 -12.30 -1.67 -17.00
N GLU A 73 -12.83 -2.51 -17.88
CA GLU A 73 -14.28 -2.72 -18.03
C GLU A 73 -14.89 -3.36 -16.79
N LYS A 74 -14.18 -4.27 -16.15
CA LYS A 74 -14.63 -4.91 -14.91
C LYS A 74 -14.63 -3.91 -13.75
N LEU A 75 -13.62 -3.04 -13.68
CA LEU A 75 -13.59 -1.94 -12.71
C LEU A 75 -14.76 -0.99 -12.91
N LYS A 76 -15.06 -0.62 -14.15
CA LYS A 76 -16.24 0.20 -14.47
C LYS A 76 -17.52 -0.44 -13.94
N ALA A 77 -17.71 -1.73 -14.14
CA ALA A 77 -18.86 -2.46 -13.62
C ALA A 77 -18.92 -2.46 -12.08
N VAL A 78 -17.78 -2.63 -11.40
CA VAL A 78 -17.71 -2.57 -9.93
C VAL A 78 -18.14 -1.21 -9.38
N PHE A 79 -17.78 -0.12 -10.05
CA PHE A 79 -18.09 1.25 -9.64
C PHE A 79 -19.33 1.84 -10.34
N GLN A 80 -20.13 1.02 -11.01
CA GLN A 80 -21.33 1.49 -11.73
C GLN A 80 -22.29 2.26 -10.83
N ASN A 81 -22.41 1.88 -9.56
CA ASN A 81 -23.24 2.59 -8.59
C ASN A 81 -22.79 4.06 -8.38
N LEU A 82 -21.47 4.33 -8.38
CA LEU A 82 -20.96 5.69 -8.29
C LEU A 82 -21.20 6.47 -9.58
N ILE A 83 -21.07 5.81 -10.72
CA ILE A 83 -21.35 6.39 -12.04
C ILE A 83 -22.82 6.79 -12.14
N ASP A 84 -23.74 5.89 -11.81
CA ASP A 84 -25.19 6.11 -11.89
C ASP A 84 -25.67 7.23 -10.98
N LYS A 85 -25.01 7.40 -9.83
CA LYS A 85 -25.27 8.49 -8.89
C LYS A 85 -24.59 9.80 -9.25
N HIS A 86 -23.83 9.84 -10.33
CA HIS A 86 -22.98 10.98 -10.69
C HIS A 86 -22.15 11.47 -9.51
N ALA A 87 -21.53 10.52 -8.81
CA ALA A 87 -20.79 10.79 -7.59
C ALA A 87 -19.58 11.68 -7.86
N VAL A 88 -19.44 12.75 -7.09
CA VAL A 88 -18.31 13.68 -7.12
C VAL A 88 -17.72 13.74 -5.72
N PHE A 89 -16.44 13.48 -5.61
CA PHE A 89 -15.76 13.44 -4.32
C PHE A 89 -14.33 14.00 -4.36
N ASP A 90 -14.04 14.82 -5.34
CA ASP A 90 -12.75 15.51 -5.50
C ASP A 90 -12.46 16.52 -4.37
N ALA A 91 -13.49 16.99 -3.65
CA ALA A 91 -13.34 17.88 -2.49
C ALA A 91 -12.48 17.29 -1.36
N VAL A 92 -12.24 15.98 -1.35
CA VAL A 92 -11.33 15.33 -0.39
C VAL A 92 -9.93 15.93 -0.40
N VAL A 93 -9.50 16.53 -1.51
CA VAL A 93 -8.18 17.17 -1.62
C VAL A 93 -8.02 18.33 -0.66
N ALA A 94 -9.10 19.08 -0.42
CA ALA A 94 -9.13 20.26 0.45
C ALA A 94 -9.41 19.92 1.93
N GLU A 95 -9.91 18.72 2.18
CA GLU A 95 -10.31 18.30 3.52
C GLU A 95 -9.21 17.52 4.24
N ARG A 96 -9.25 17.59 5.58
CA ARG A 96 -8.37 16.78 6.41
C ARG A 96 -8.81 15.32 6.40
N MET A 97 -7.85 14.44 6.19
CA MET A 97 -8.07 13.00 6.35
C MET A 97 -8.30 12.65 7.82
N ILE A 98 -9.39 11.98 8.12
CA ILE A 98 -9.71 11.49 9.46
C ILE A 98 -9.63 9.96 9.43
N SER A 99 -8.71 9.41 10.23
CA SER A 99 -8.57 7.95 10.34
C SER A 99 -9.60 7.41 11.34
N ASP A 100 -10.39 6.43 10.92
CA ASP A 100 -11.36 5.75 11.79
C ASP A 100 -10.71 4.57 12.52
N GLU A 101 -9.64 4.03 11.97
CA GLU A 101 -8.82 2.98 12.56
C GLU A 101 -7.35 3.32 12.42
N GLU A 102 -6.52 2.85 13.36
CA GLU A 102 -5.08 2.98 13.26
C GLU A 102 -4.56 2.23 12.02
N ALA A 103 -3.69 2.89 11.27
CA ALA A 103 -3.05 2.28 10.11
C ALA A 103 -2.18 1.09 10.55
N LYS A 104 -2.28 -0.01 9.84
CA LYS A 104 -1.48 -1.23 10.12
C LYS A 104 -1.15 -1.98 8.84
N VAL A 105 -0.01 -2.65 8.87
CA VAL A 105 0.36 -3.65 7.87
C VAL A 105 0.07 -5.02 8.49
N ASP A 106 -0.77 -5.82 7.82
CA ASP A 106 -1.12 -7.15 8.31
C ASP A 106 -0.02 -8.20 8.02
N ASP A 107 -0.24 -9.43 8.44
CA ASP A 107 0.68 -10.55 8.26
C ASP A 107 0.88 -10.96 6.79
N LYS A 108 0.00 -10.51 5.89
CA LYS A 108 0.10 -10.69 4.44
C LYS A 108 0.78 -9.52 3.73
N GLY A 109 1.24 -8.51 4.48
CA GLY A 109 1.88 -7.31 3.94
C GLY A 109 0.90 -6.28 3.37
N VAL A 110 -0.37 -6.33 3.74
CA VAL A 110 -1.38 -5.36 3.31
C VAL A 110 -1.45 -4.20 4.29
N LEU A 111 -1.14 -3.01 3.81
CA LEU A 111 -1.38 -1.76 4.53
C LEU A 111 -2.87 -1.43 4.44
N LYS A 112 -3.54 -1.42 5.58
CA LYS A 112 -4.96 -1.10 5.68
C LYS A 112 -5.15 0.32 6.19
N LEU A 113 -5.84 1.15 5.40
CA LEU A 113 -6.19 2.53 5.71
C LEU A 113 -7.71 2.69 5.64
N LYS A 114 -8.31 3.09 6.75
CA LYS A 114 -9.75 3.28 6.87
C LYS A 114 -10.04 4.61 7.55
N GLY A 115 -10.96 5.36 6.96
CA GLY A 115 -11.31 6.66 7.48
C GLY A 115 -12.35 7.38 6.63
N HIS A 116 -12.42 8.69 6.80
CA HIS A 116 -13.36 9.52 6.09
C HIS A 116 -12.87 10.96 5.93
N PHE A 117 -13.57 11.69 5.07
CA PHE A 117 -13.46 13.13 4.87
C PHE A 117 -14.82 13.77 5.11
N GLU A 118 -14.85 14.84 5.91
CA GLU A 118 -16.05 15.63 6.16
C GLU A 118 -16.34 16.59 5.00
N THR A 119 -16.54 16.04 3.82
CA THR A 119 -16.90 16.79 2.62
C THR A 119 -18.37 17.20 2.65
N THR A 120 -18.69 18.29 1.93
CA THR A 120 -20.05 18.81 1.80
C THR A 120 -20.52 18.64 0.37
N PRO A 121 -21.76 18.22 0.09
CA PRO A 121 -22.87 17.98 1.03
C PRO A 121 -22.86 16.58 1.69
N LYS A 122 -21.96 15.69 1.24
CA LYS A 122 -21.89 14.30 1.70
C LYS A 122 -20.48 13.96 2.16
N ARG A 123 -20.40 13.16 3.21
CA ARG A 123 -19.17 12.58 3.71
C ARG A 123 -18.63 11.53 2.74
N VAL A 124 -17.33 11.46 2.56
CA VAL A 124 -16.66 10.41 1.79
C VAL A 124 -15.96 9.46 2.76
N LYS A 125 -16.40 8.21 2.79
CA LYS A 125 -15.76 7.15 3.58
C LYS A 125 -14.91 6.27 2.66
N TYR A 126 -13.78 5.82 3.18
CA TYR A 126 -12.88 4.93 2.45
C TYR A 126 -12.37 3.78 3.31
N GLU A 127 -12.17 2.66 2.68
CA GLU A 127 -11.43 1.53 3.20
C GLU A 127 -10.52 1.01 2.09
N LEU A 128 -9.21 1.22 2.24
CA LEU A 128 -8.22 0.95 1.20
C LEU A 128 -7.17 -0.03 1.69
N GLY A 129 -6.76 -0.94 0.82
CA GLY A 129 -5.65 -1.83 1.04
C GLY A 129 -4.55 -1.57 0.02
N PHE A 130 -3.30 -1.51 0.47
CA PHE A 130 -2.13 -1.33 -0.37
C PHE A 130 -1.12 -2.45 -0.11
N ILE A 131 -0.45 -2.90 -1.15
CA ILE A 131 0.67 -3.84 -1.06
C ILE A 131 1.90 -3.26 -1.74
N GLN A 132 3.08 -3.76 -1.37
CA GLN A 132 4.29 -3.51 -2.13
C GLN A 132 4.20 -4.26 -3.45
N SER A 133 4.22 -3.52 -4.54
CA SER A 133 4.16 -4.05 -5.90
C SER A 133 5.02 -3.17 -6.80
N GLU A 134 5.95 -3.77 -7.52
CA GLU A 134 6.84 -3.05 -8.45
C GLU A 134 7.59 -1.88 -7.77
N GLY A 135 8.01 -2.08 -6.51
CA GLY A 135 8.83 -1.11 -5.75
C GLY A 135 8.07 0.03 -5.08
N ALA A 136 6.74 -0.01 -5.04
CA ALA A 136 5.90 1.01 -4.43
C ALA A 136 4.66 0.42 -3.73
N TRP A 137 4.08 1.19 -2.81
CA TRP A 137 2.76 0.89 -2.28
C TRP A 137 1.71 1.11 -3.37
N LYS A 138 1.01 0.06 -3.77
CA LYS A 138 -0.02 0.10 -4.80
C LYS A 138 -1.32 -0.49 -4.30
N LEU A 139 -2.43 0.03 -4.80
CA LEU A 139 -3.77 -0.35 -4.37
C LEU A 139 -4.05 -1.82 -4.67
N SER A 140 -4.50 -2.55 -3.66
CA SER A 140 -4.90 -3.96 -3.75
C SER A 140 -6.33 -4.22 -3.30
N GLY A 141 -6.99 -3.23 -2.73
CA GLY A 141 -8.37 -3.30 -2.31
C GLY A 141 -8.95 -1.91 -2.13
N VAL A 142 -10.19 -1.72 -2.54
CA VAL A 142 -10.87 -0.42 -2.50
C VAL A 142 -12.36 -0.56 -2.19
N ALA A 143 -12.81 0.19 -1.20
CA ALA A 143 -14.20 0.43 -0.94
C ALA A 143 -14.38 1.92 -0.64
N VAL A 144 -15.33 2.55 -1.31
CA VAL A 144 -15.68 3.97 -1.14
C VAL A 144 -17.18 4.08 -0.99
N ASP A 145 -17.60 4.81 0.02
CA ASP A 145 -19.00 5.12 0.27
C ASP A 145 -19.20 6.63 0.42
N ILE A 146 -20.31 7.11 -0.08
CA ILE A 146 -20.67 8.53 -0.09
C ILE A 146 -22.02 8.68 0.59
N GLU A 147 -22.01 9.21 1.80
CA GLU A 147 -23.19 9.31 2.68
C GLU A 147 -23.39 10.70 3.31
#